data_9e17d4b3f4ba146d28555e1194a23a71
#
_entry.id   9e17d4b3f4ba146d28555e1194a23a71
#
_cell.length_a   1.000
_cell.length_b   1.000
_cell.length_c   1.000
_cell.angle_alpha   90.00
_cell.angle_beta   90.00
_cell.angle_gamma   90.00
#
_symmetry.space_group_name_H-M   'P 1'
#
loop_
_entity.id
_entity.type
_entity.pdbx_description
1 polymer ?
#
loop_
_entity_poly.entity_id
_entity_poly.type
_entity_poly.pdbx_seq_one_letter_code
_entity_poly.pdbx_strand_id
1 'polypeptide(L)'
;MVSDGLRQLLLAGEGVGEFTGPGTGQGVADHPVCGDRVQLSVRHEGGTIRAVRWRAAGCPASMAVAALCAKILVDVPVASAAAALRAAIAAHGGLAAYERHAEVMALRALAAAVES
;
A
#
# COMPACT_ATOMS: atom_id res chain seq x y z
N MET A 1 -1.34 0.01 18.40
CA MET A 1 -0.94 1.38 17.99
C MET A 1 0.15 1.29 16.93
N VAL A 2 0.04 2.10 15.92
CA VAL A 2 0.99 2.11 14.80
C VAL A 2 2.38 2.52 15.30
N SER A 3 3.44 1.85 14.81
CA SER A 3 4.81 2.21 15.14
C SER A 3 5.13 3.66 14.73
N ASP A 4 6.12 4.26 15.37
CA ASP A 4 6.50 5.65 15.07
C ASP A 4 6.91 5.83 13.62
N GLY A 5 7.64 4.89 13.04
CA GLY A 5 8.06 4.95 11.63
C GLY A 5 6.87 4.95 10.67
N LEU A 6 5.90 4.10 10.90
CA LEU A 6 4.68 4.03 10.10
C LEU A 6 3.79 5.25 10.35
N ARG A 7 3.71 5.72 11.59
CA ARG A 7 2.94 6.91 11.94
C ARG A 7 3.44 8.15 11.21
N GLN A 8 4.75 8.31 11.09
CA GLN A 8 5.32 9.44 10.36
C GLN A 8 4.93 9.43 8.88
N LEU A 9 4.86 8.25 8.26
CA LEU A 9 4.40 8.10 6.89
C LEU A 9 2.94 8.53 6.74
N LEU A 10 2.11 8.15 7.70
CA LEU A 10 0.70 8.53 7.72
C LEU A 10 0.54 10.05 7.84
N LEU A 11 1.30 10.67 8.73
CA LEU A 11 1.25 12.12 8.94
C LEU A 11 1.77 12.91 7.74
N ALA A 12 2.76 12.39 7.05
CA ALA A 12 3.29 13.03 5.84
C ALA A 12 2.30 13.03 4.69
N GLY A 13 1.44 12.01 4.60
CA GLY A 13 0.40 11.93 3.58
C GLY A 13 0.90 11.84 2.15
N GLU A 14 2.14 11.41 1.94
CA GLU A 14 2.71 11.30 0.60
C GLU A 14 1.97 10.27 -0.25
N GLY A 15 1.75 10.61 -1.51
CA GLY A 15 1.16 9.69 -2.47
C GLY A 15 -0.35 9.54 -2.38
N VAL A 16 -1.03 10.36 -1.58
CA VAL A 16 -2.50 10.34 -1.53
C VAL A 16 -3.07 10.74 -2.90
N GLY A 17 -4.01 9.95 -3.40
CA GLY A 17 -4.68 10.22 -4.66
C GLY A 17 -4.86 8.97 -5.50
N GLU A 18 -4.99 9.18 -6.79
CA GLU A 18 -5.14 8.10 -7.76
C GLU A 18 -4.57 8.52 -9.11
N PHE A 19 -4.24 7.53 -9.92
CA PHE A 19 -3.86 7.71 -11.31
C PHE A 19 -5.00 7.26 -12.21
N THR A 20 -5.06 7.84 -13.41
CA THR A 20 -5.96 7.41 -14.46
C THR A 20 -5.18 7.32 -15.78
N GLY A 21 -5.70 6.57 -16.73
CA GLY A 21 -5.14 6.48 -18.08
C GLY A 21 -4.32 5.22 -18.34
N PRO A 22 -3.70 5.14 -19.54
CA PRO A 22 -2.94 3.96 -19.94
C PRO A 22 -1.76 3.67 -19.02
N GLY A 23 -1.48 2.38 -18.81
CA GLY A 23 -0.38 1.95 -17.96
C GLY A 23 -0.68 2.05 -16.47
N THR A 24 -1.92 2.35 -16.09
CA THR A 24 -2.34 2.40 -14.70
C THR A 24 -3.37 1.34 -14.39
N GLY A 25 -3.30 0.81 -13.18
CA GLY A 25 -4.30 -0.10 -12.66
C GLY A 25 -4.73 0.32 -11.27
N GLN A 26 -5.94 -0.04 -10.89
CA GLN A 26 -6.45 0.23 -9.57
C GLN A 26 -6.90 -1.07 -8.91
N GLY A 27 -6.56 -1.20 -7.64
CA GLY A 27 -7.00 -2.31 -6.82
C GLY A 27 -7.58 -1.81 -5.51
N VAL A 28 -8.60 -2.48 -5.04
CA VAL A 28 -9.28 -2.15 -3.79
C VAL A 28 -9.37 -3.40 -2.93
N ALA A 29 -9.13 -3.24 -1.64
CA ALA A 29 -9.37 -4.28 -0.66
C ALA A 29 -10.16 -3.71 0.50
N ASP A 30 -11.15 -4.47 0.96
CA ASP A 30 -11.98 -4.10 2.10
C ASP A 30 -11.83 -5.15 3.20
N HIS A 31 -11.86 -4.70 4.44
CA HIS A 31 -11.91 -5.60 5.59
C HIS A 31 -13.34 -5.59 6.14
N PRO A 32 -14.09 -6.67 5.97
CA PRO A 32 -15.53 -6.66 6.26
C PRO A 32 -15.87 -6.48 7.74
N VAL A 33 -14.97 -6.90 8.62
CA VAL A 33 -15.20 -6.79 10.07
C VAL A 33 -14.89 -5.40 10.58
N CYS A 34 -13.76 -4.81 10.15
CA CYS A 34 -13.32 -3.50 10.64
C CYS A 34 -13.82 -2.34 9.79
N GLY A 35 -14.34 -2.61 8.59
CA GLY A 35 -14.76 -1.56 7.67
C GLY A 35 -13.61 -0.80 7.02
N ASP A 36 -12.38 -1.28 7.16
CA ASP A 36 -11.22 -0.68 6.53
C ASP A 36 -11.27 -0.87 5.02
N ARG A 37 -10.79 0.13 4.30
CA ARG A 37 -10.70 0.06 2.84
C ARG A 37 -9.38 0.66 2.38
N VAL A 38 -8.69 -0.05 1.50
CA VAL A 38 -7.45 0.41 0.88
C VAL A 38 -7.61 0.37 -0.63
N GLN A 39 -7.32 1.48 -1.28
CA GLN A 39 -7.27 1.59 -2.74
C GLN A 39 -5.86 1.97 -3.13
N LEU A 40 -5.27 1.21 -4.03
CA LEU A 40 -3.97 1.52 -4.62
C LEU A 40 -4.15 1.76 -6.11
N SER A 41 -3.56 2.86 -6.60
CA SER A 41 -3.44 3.15 -8.03
C SER A 41 -1.97 2.98 -8.37
N VAL A 42 -1.68 2.09 -9.31
CA VAL A 42 -0.31 1.71 -9.66
C VAL A 42 -0.07 2.01 -11.12
N ARG A 43 0.99 2.77 -11.38
CA ARG A 43 1.50 2.92 -12.75
C ARG A 43 2.66 1.95 -12.90
N HIS A 44 2.57 1.07 -13.88
CA HIS A 44 3.62 0.09 -14.12
C HIS A 44 3.95 0.01 -15.62
N GLU A 45 5.17 -0.35 -15.90
CA GLU A 45 5.69 -0.43 -17.26
C GLU A 45 6.75 -1.52 -17.32
N GLY A 46 6.61 -2.44 -18.28
CA GLY A 46 7.57 -3.51 -18.45
C GLY A 46 7.75 -4.41 -17.22
N GLY A 47 6.71 -4.58 -16.43
CA GLY A 47 6.77 -5.40 -15.22
C GLY A 47 7.39 -4.70 -14.01
N THR A 48 7.65 -3.39 -14.12
CA THR A 48 8.22 -2.58 -13.03
C THR A 48 7.22 -1.52 -12.60
N ILE A 49 7.04 -1.36 -11.30
CA ILE A 49 6.19 -0.31 -10.73
C ILE A 49 6.91 1.03 -10.88
N ARG A 50 6.24 2.02 -11.45
CA ARG A 50 6.82 3.36 -11.65
C ARG A 50 6.31 4.38 -10.66
N ALA A 51 5.07 4.23 -10.22
CA ALA A 51 4.50 5.12 -9.21
C ALA A 51 3.31 4.44 -8.55
N VAL A 52 3.05 4.81 -7.31
CA VAL A 52 1.90 4.33 -6.54
C VAL A 52 1.25 5.52 -5.87
N ARG A 53 -0.07 5.59 -5.93
CA ARG A 53 -0.88 6.50 -5.13
C ARG A 53 -1.91 5.71 -4.36
N TRP A 54 -2.43 6.29 -3.29
CA TRP A 54 -3.32 5.58 -2.40
C TRP A 54 -4.46 6.43 -1.88
N ARG A 55 -5.56 5.75 -1.57
CA ARG A 55 -6.63 6.26 -0.73
C ARG A 55 -6.98 5.16 0.24
N ALA A 56 -7.21 5.51 1.49
CA ALA A 56 -7.56 4.52 2.49
C ALA A 56 -8.47 5.15 3.54
N ALA A 57 -9.33 4.32 4.14
CA ALA A 57 -10.19 4.71 5.23
C ALA A 57 -10.23 3.57 6.23
N GLY A 58 -10.37 3.90 7.50
CA GLY A 58 -10.40 2.92 8.58
C GLY A 58 -9.24 3.11 9.54
N CYS A 59 -8.58 2.02 9.95
CA CYS A 59 -7.57 2.12 10.99
C CYS A 59 -6.27 2.78 10.49
N PRO A 60 -5.53 3.46 11.39
CA PRO A 60 -4.28 4.10 11.04
C PRO A 60 -3.24 3.17 10.44
N ALA A 61 -3.21 1.90 10.84
CA ALA A 61 -2.28 0.91 10.27
C ALA A 61 -2.52 0.71 8.78
N SER A 62 -3.77 0.58 8.34
CA SER A 62 -4.11 0.42 6.92
C SER A 62 -3.66 1.63 6.10
N MET A 63 -3.88 2.83 6.63
CA MET A 63 -3.49 4.07 5.98
C MET A 63 -1.96 4.18 5.90
N ALA A 64 -1.26 3.85 6.98
CA ALA A 64 0.20 3.92 7.04
C ALA A 64 0.85 2.93 6.08
N VAL A 65 0.34 1.71 5.98
CA VAL A 65 0.88 0.71 5.04
C VAL A 65 0.63 1.14 3.59
N ALA A 66 -0.53 1.72 3.30
CA ALA A 66 -0.81 2.27 1.97
C ALA A 66 0.17 3.40 1.61
N ALA A 67 0.44 4.30 2.53
CA ALA A 67 1.42 5.36 2.34
C ALA A 67 2.83 4.80 2.12
N LEU A 68 3.18 3.73 2.82
CA LEU A 68 4.46 3.05 2.65
C LEU A 68 4.59 2.47 1.24
N CYS A 69 3.52 1.89 0.69
CA CYS A 69 3.52 1.41 -0.69
C CYS A 69 3.90 2.54 -1.66
N ALA A 70 3.31 3.71 -1.50
CA ALA A 70 3.60 4.84 -2.37
C ALA A 70 5.06 5.29 -2.28
N LYS A 71 5.67 5.13 -1.12
CA LYS A 71 7.05 5.54 -0.89
C LYS A 71 8.07 4.53 -1.43
N ILE A 72 7.88 3.24 -1.16
CA ILE A 72 8.95 2.25 -1.34
C ILE A 72 8.84 1.40 -2.61
N LEU A 73 7.68 1.38 -3.26
CA LEU A 73 7.48 0.51 -4.42
C LEU A 73 7.89 1.14 -5.76
N VAL A 74 8.34 2.36 -5.76
CA VAL A 74 8.82 3.04 -6.98
C VAL A 74 10.08 2.32 -7.50
N ASP A 75 10.06 1.98 -8.78
CA ASP A 75 11.13 1.26 -9.49
C ASP A 75 11.35 -0.18 -8.98
N VAL A 76 10.36 -0.75 -8.32
CA VAL A 76 10.39 -2.14 -7.84
C VAL A 76 9.70 -3.03 -8.86
N PRO A 77 10.30 -4.17 -9.25
CA PRO A 77 9.63 -5.14 -10.11
C PRO A 77 8.35 -5.66 -9.44
N VAL A 78 7.29 -5.81 -10.23
CA VAL A 78 6.01 -6.32 -9.73
C VAL A 78 6.21 -7.66 -8.98
N ALA A 79 7.04 -8.53 -9.51
CA ALA A 79 7.32 -9.84 -8.90
C ALA A 79 7.96 -9.74 -7.50
N SER A 80 8.63 -8.63 -7.20
CA SER A 80 9.31 -8.41 -5.91
C SER A 80 8.53 -7.52 -4.96
N ALA A 81 7.40 -6.99 -5.40
CA ALA A 81 6.69 -5.96 -4.63
C ALA A 81 6.21 -6.45 -3.26
N ALA A 82 5.66 -7.66 -3.18
CA ALA A 82 5.17 -8.19 -1.90
C ALA A 82 6.30 -8.35 -0.89
N ALA A 83 7.44 -8.89 -1.31
CA ALA A 83 8.59 -9.06 -0.44
C ALA A 83 9.17 -7.71 -0.02
N ALA A 84 9.23 -6.75 -0.96
CA ALA A 84 9.69 -5.40 -0.67
C ALA A 84 8.81 -4.71 0.36
N LEU A 85 7.48 -4.84 0.24
CA LEU A 85 6.56 -4.25 1.20
C LEU A 85 6.72 -4.87 2.59
N ARG A 86 6.82 -6.19 2.68
CA ARG A 86 7.02 -6.88 3.96
C ARG A 86 8.31 -6.43 4.65
N ALA A 87 9.39 -6.35 3.89
CA ALA A 87 10.67 -5.89 4.41
C ALA A 87 10.60 -4.43 4.90
N ALA A 88 9.90 -3.58 4.13
CA ALA A 88 9.74 -2.17 4.50
C ALA A 88 8.89 -2.00 5.75
N ILE A 89 7.83 -2.78 5.92
CA ILE A 89 7.01 -2.77 7.15
C ILE A 89 7.89 -3.10 8.35
N ALA A 90 8.69 -4.16 8.25
CA ALA A 90 9.60 -4.55 9.32
C ALA A 90 10.62 -3.46 9.63
N ALA A 91 11.18 -2.82 8.59
CA ALA A 91 12.15 -1.74 8.75
C ALA A 91 11.55 -0.49 9.41
N HIS A 92 10.25 -0.29 9.28
CA HIS A 92 9.54 0.85 9.87
C HIS A 92 8.90 0.53 11.22
N GLY A 93 9.30 -0.56 11.86
CA GLY A 93 8.84 -0.91 13.20
C GLY A 93 7.86 -2.06 13.28
N GLY A 94 7.42 -2.58 12.14
CA GLY A 94 6.51 -3.72 12.09
C GLY A 94 5.07 -3.39 12.45
N LEU A 95 4.22 -4.42 12.40
CA LEU A 95 2.81 -4.34 12.75
C LEU A 95 2.53 -5.23 13.97
N ALA A 96 1.72 -4.72 14.87
CA ALA A 96 1.19 -5.55 15.98
C ALA A 96 0.24 -6.61 15.41
N ALA A 97 -0.01 -7.66 16.17
CA ALA A 97 -0.87 -8.76 15.72
C ALA A 97 -2.25 -8.29 15.24
N TYR A 98 -2.86 -7.34 15.94
CA TYR A 98 -4.16 -6.80 15.56
C TYR A 98 -4.13 -5.82 14.37
N GLU A 99 -2.93 -5.48 13.89
CA GLU A 99 -2.73 -4.59 12.74
C GLU A 99 -2.34 -5.35 11.47
N ARG A 100 -2.13 -6.66 11.54
CA ARG A 100 -1.64 -7.46 10.40
C ARG A 100 -2.57 -7.47 9.19
N HIS A 101 -3.85 -7.22 9.41
CA HIS A 101 -4.80 -7.09 8.31
C HIS A 101 -4.41 -5.98 7.35
N ALA A 102 -3.70 -4.95 7.82
CA ALA A 102 -3.23 -3.85 6.98
C ALA A 102 -2.28 -4.33 5.88
N GLU A 103 -1.36 -5.23 6.20
CA GLU A 103 -0.46 -5.84 5.20
C GLU A 103 -1.25 -6.67 4.19
N VAL A 104 -2.14 -7.51 4.66
CA VAL A 104 -2.96 -8.37 3.79
C VAL A 104 -3.79 -7.54 2.82
N MET A 105 -4.43 -6.49 3.30
CA MET A 105 -5.25 -5.60 2.48
C MET A 105 -4.42 -4.88 1.42
N ALA A 106 -3.26 -4.35 1.82
CA ALA A 106 -2.36 -3.68 0.88
C ALA A 106 -1.86 -4.63 -0.20
N LEU A 107 -1.50 -5.85 0.15
CA LEU A 107 -1.06 -6.86 -0.82
C LEU A 107 -2.18 -7.25 -1.78
N ARG A 108 -3.42 -7.38 -1.30
CA ARG A 108 -4.58 -7.67 -2.15
C ARG A 108 -4.86 -6.52 -3.11
N ALA A 109 -4.85 -5.30 -2.62
CA ALA A 109 -5.06 -4.12 -3.46
C ALA A 109 -3.96 -3.99 -4.50
N LEU A 110 -2.72 -4.24 -4.12
CA LEU A 110 -1.57 -4.21 -5.02
C LEU A 110 -1.70 -5.25 -6.13
N ALA A 111 -2.02 -6.49 -5.78
CA ALA A 111 -2.20 -7.57 -6.75
C ALA A 111 -3.31 -7.23 -7.75
N ALA A 112 -4.44 -6.73 -7.27
CA ALA A 112 -5.54 -6.32 -8.14
C ALA A 112 -5.13 -5.16 -9.06
N ALA A 113 -4.38 -4.20 -8.55
CA ALA A 113 -3.94 -3.04 -9.33
C ALA A 113 -3.01 -3.43 -10.48
N VAL A 114 -2.08 -4.35 -10.24
CA VAL A 114 -1.12 -4.76 -11.29
C VAL A 114 -1.71 -5.73 -12.30
N GLU A 115 -2.84 -6.33 -12.00
CA GLU A 115 -3.57 -7.23 -12.91
C GLU A 115 -4.59 -6.50 -13.78
N SER A 116 -4.93 -5.29 -13.42
CA SER A 116 -5.98 -4.54 -14.14
C SER A 116 -5.47 -3.81 -15.38
#